data_215336bc91b878cad88e5d2a6c844f90
#
_entry.id   215336bc91b878cad88e5d2a6c844f90
#
_cell.length_a   1.000
_cell.length_b   1.000
_cell.length_c   1.000
_cell.angle_alpha   90.00
_cell.angle_beta   90.00
_cell.angle_gamma   90.00
#
_symmetry.space_group_name_H-M   'P 1'
#
loop_
_entity.id
_entity.type
_entity.pdbx_description
1 polymer ?
#
loop_
_entity_poly.entity_id
_entity_poly.type
_entity_poly.pdbx_seq_one_letter_code
_entity_poly.pdbx_strand_id
1 'polypeptide(L)'
;MSVAGLAGKKIAVNGTSSIGTLLISVLLAENGISPNKVSFITDKQGFPDMAGQLQRGQWDAAFLAEPYATKAEEDYGQEELADLDQGAALNFPIGGYVATGAWAHQHPATAAAFVRAIEAGQAIAQNDPAAARAALGKSDGLPPEVTAIMSLPNFPTGPVDGQRMQRTADAMLQFGILGQQYATGIRQGTLIRSMIVPG
;
A
#
# COMPACT_ATOMS: atom_id res chain seq x y z
N MET A 1 20.79 -8.95 3.62
CA MET A 1 20.45 -9.37 2.23
C MET A 1 20.39 -8.12 1.37
N SER A 2 20.47 -8.19 0.02
CA SER A 2 20.23 -7.04 -0.86
C SER A 2 19.06 -7.34 -1.80
N VAL A 3 18.47 -6.29 -2.43
CA VAL A 3 17.39 -6.48 -3.42
C VAL A 3 17.83 -7.42 -4.54
N ALA A 4 19.07 -7.30 -5.01
CA ALA A 4 19.65 -8.20 -6.02
C ALA A 4 19.68 -9.67 -5.57
N GLY A 5 19.76 -9.93 -4.27
CA GLY A 5 19.76 -11.28 -3.69
C GLY A 5 18.36 -11.92 -3.60
N LEU A 6 17.30 -11.22 -4.00
CA LEU A 6 15.93 -11.77 -3.96
C LEU A 6 15.62 -12.74 -5.09
N ALA A 7 16.43 -12.79 -6.14
CA ALA A 7 16.25 -13.75 -7.24
C ALA A 7 16.27 -15.20 -6.70
N GLY A 8 15.25 -15.98 -7.03
CA GLY A 8 15.07 -17.35 -6.56
C GLY A 8 14.47 -17.48 -5.15
N LYS A 9 14.15 -16.37 -4.49
CA LYS A 9 13.72 -16.34 -3.10
C LYS A 9 12.20 -16.40 -2.96
N LYS A 10 11.77 -16.80 -1.74
CA LYS A 10 10.36 -16.78 -1.31
C LYS A 10 10.06 -15.48 -0.58
N ILE A 11 9.08 -14.74 -1.06
CA ILE A 11 8.66 -13.47 -0.47
C ILE A 11 7.21 -13.61 0.02
N ALA A 12 7.01 -13.48 1.31
CA ALA A 12 5.67 -13.47 1.87
C ALA A 12 4.94 -12.17 1.56
N VAL A 13 3.68 -12.26 1.15
CA VAL A 13 2.80 -11.14 0.84
C VAL A 13 1.40 -11.38 1.41
N ASN A 14 0.64 -10.32 1.61
CA ASN A 14 -0.75 -10.41 2.06
C ASN A 14 -1.73 -10.87 0.96
N GLY A 15 -1.25 -11.04 -0.27
CA GLY A 15 -2.01 -11.57 -1.41
C GLY A 15 -1.25 -11.38 -2.71
N THR A 16 -1.34 -12.34 -3.62
CA THR A 16 -0.64 -12.29 -4.92
C THR A 16 -1.16 -11.20 -5.87
N SER A 17 -2.31 -10.62 -5.58
CA SER A 17 -2.88 -9.46 -6.30
C SER A 17 -3.00 -8.23 -5.40
N SER A 18 -2.14 -8.12 -4.39
CA SER A 18 -2.14 -7.02 -3.41
C SER A 18 -1.22 -5.89 -3.82
N ILE A 19 -1.33 -4.77 -3.11
CA ILE A 19 -0.40 -3.64 -3.27
C ILE A 19 1.04 -4.05 -2.98
N GLY A 20 1.28 -4.90 -1.97
CA GLY A 20 2.62 -5.38 -1.65
C GLY A 20 3.28 -6.11 -2.81
N THR A 21 2.54 -7.01 -3.48
CA THR A 21 3.02 -7.69 -4.68
C THR A 21 3.33 -6.71 -5.81
N LEU A 22 2.50 -5.68 -6.01
CA LEU A 22 2.73 -4.64 -7.00
C LEU A 22 4.03 -3.87 -6.70
N LEU A 23 4.16 -3.35 -5.50
CA LEU A 23 5.32 -2.54 -5.10
C LEU A 23 6.63 -3.33 -5.19
N ILE A 24 6.63 -4.57 -4.72
CA ILE A 24 7.81 -5.45 -4.85
C ILE A 24 8.12 -5.74 -6.33
N SER A 25 7.10 -5.93 -7.17
CA SER A 25 7.31 -6.15 -8.61
C SER A 25 7.94 -4.93 -9.29
N VAL A 26 7.53 -3.72 -8.91
CA VAL A 26 8.17 -2.47 -9.36
C VAL A 26 9.62 -2.43 -8.91
N LEU A 27 9.88 -2.62 -7.61
CA LEU A 27 11.24 -2.61 -7.06
C LEU A 27 12.16 -3.61 -7.74
N LEU A 28 11.70 -4.85 -7.94
CA LEU A 28 12.47 -5.88 -8.63
C LEU A 28 12.82 -5.47 -10.06
N ALA A 29 11.83 -4.96 -10.81
CA ALA A 29 12.02 -4.53 -12.19
C ALA A 29 13.03 -3.37 -12.30
N GLU A 30 12.98 -2.40 -11.40
CA GLU A 30 13.95 -1.29 -11.33
C GLU A 30 15.38 -1.78 -11.02
N ASN A 31 15.51 -2.92 -10.34
CA ASN A 31 16.78 -3.55 -10.06
C ASN A 31 17.18 -4.62 -11.11
N GLY A 32 16.50 -4.64 -12.27
CA GLY A 32 16.79 -5.57 -13.38
C GLY A 32 16.38 -7.02 -13.10
N ILE A 33 15.53 -7.25 -12.10
CA ILE A 33 15.06 -8.59 -11.74
C ILE A 33 13.63 -8.75 -12.23
N SER A 34 13.37 -9.75 -13.09
CA SER A 34 12.00 -10.08 -13.44
C SER A 34 11.23 -10.58 -12.21
N PRO A 35 10.01 -10.08 -11.91
CA PRO A 35 9.18 -10.59 -10.82
C PRO A 35 8.93 -12.09 -10.85
N ASN A 36 9.00 -12.72 -12.02
CA ASN A 36 8.89 -14.18 -12.19
C ASN A 36 10.09 -14.96 -11.62
N LYS A 37 11.15 -14.27 -11.21
CA LYS A 37 12.32 -14.89 -10.57
C LYS A 37 12.18 -15.03 -9.06
N VAL A 38 11.12 -14.54 -8.47
CA VAL A 38 10.78 -14.72 -7.05
C VAL A 38 9.50 -15.52 -6.91
N SER A 39 9.33 -16.16 -5.76
CA SER A 39 8.09 -16.86 -5.40
C SER A 39 7.29 -16.02 -4.42
N PHE A 40 6.22 -15.38 -4.86
CA PHE A 40 5.28 -14.72 -3.97
C PHE A 40 4.41 -15.77 -3.27
N ILE A 41 4.43 -15.75 -1.95
CA ILE A 41 3.67 -16.68 -1.10
C ILE A 41 2.65 -15.88 -0.32
N THR A 42 1.36 -16.20 -0.47
CA THR A 42 0.33 -15.59 0.38
C THR A 42 0.35 -16.22 1.75
N ASP A 43 0.63 -15.41 2.78
CA ASP A 43 0.43 -15.84 4.15
C ASP A 43 -1.07 -15.76 4.50
N LYS A 44 -1.62 -16.90 4.93
CA LYS A 44 -3.04 -17.02 5.29
C LYS A 44 -3.39 -16.32 6.59
N GLN A 45 -2.42 -16.14 7.48
CA GLN A 45 -2.61 -15.49 8.78
C GLN A 45 -2.36 -13.98 8.70
N GLY A 46 -1.73 -13.51 7.61
CA GLY A 46 -1.49 -12.11 7.34
C GLY A 46 -0.36 -11.50 8.17
N PHE A 47 -0.29 -10.17 8.18
CA PHE A 47 0.80 -9.42 8.79
C PHE A 47 1.16 -9.80 10.23
N PRO A 48 0.21 -10.09 11.16
CA PRO A 48 0.56 -10.36 12.54
C PRO A 48 1.53 -11.54 12.74
N ASP A 49 1.46 -12.56 11.90
CA ASP A 49 2.28 -13.78 12.04
C ASP A 49 3.47 -13.83 11.06
N MET A 50 3.46 -12.97 10.05
CA MET A 50 4.40 -13.00 8.92
C MET A 50 5.85 -12.77 9.38
N ALA A 51 6.08 -11.84 10.31
CA ALA A 51 7.40 -11.56 10.86
C ALA A 51 7.95 -12.76 11.66
N GLY A 52 7.11 -13.41 12.48
CA GLY A 52 7.48 -14.61 13.21
C GLY A 52 7.82 -15.78 12.29
N GLN A 53 7.12 -15.93 11.18
CA GLN A 53 7.41 -16.96 10.18
C GLN A 53 8.71 -16.66 9.42
N LEU A 54 9.00 -15.38 9.11
CA LEU A 54 10.27 -14.95 8.55
C LEU A 54 11.43 -15.31 9.50
N GLN A 55 11.27 -15.05 10.80
CA GLN A 55 12.26 -15.43 11.83
C GLN A 55 12.51 -16.95 11.86
N ARG A 56 11.50 -17.76 11.61
CA ARG A 56 11.62 -19.22 11.53
C ARG A 56 12.16 -19.73 10.17
N GLY A 57 12.49 -18.83 9.24
CA GLY A 57 13.04 -19.18 7.93
C GLY A 57 12.04 -19.80 6.95
N GLN A 58 10.74 -19.59 7.14
CA GLN A 58 9.72 -20.08 6.19
C GLN A 58 9.69 -19.26 4.90
N TRP A 59 10.10 -18.01 5.00
CA TRP A 59 10.29 -17.07 3.90
C TRP A 59 11.71 -16.52 3.92
N ASP A 60 12.18 -15.99 2.80
CA ASP A 60 13.46 -15.29 2.69
C ASP A 60 13.29 -13.77 2.92
N ALA A 61 12.09 -13.23 2.61
CA ALA A 61 11.70 -11.87 2.85
C ALA A 61 10.18 -11.77 3.05
N ALA A 62 9.68 -10.66 3.57
CA ALA A 62 8.25 -10.42 3.77
C ALA A 62 7.90 -8.96 3.44
N PHE A 63 6.70 -8.76 2.88
CA PHE A 63 6.06 -7.46 2.81
C PHE A 63 5.33 -7.19 4.11
N LEU A 64 5.75 -6.18 4.82
CA LEU A 64 5.11 -5.76 6.06
C LEU A 64 4.70 -4.29 5.93
N ALA A 65 3.45 -4.00 6.29
CA ALA A 65 2.97 -2.64 6.49
C ALA A 65 3.08 -2.28 7.97
N GLU A 66 3.11 -1.00 8.28
CA GLU A 66 3.04 -0.55 9.67
C GLU A 66 1.70 -0.94 10.34
N PRO A 67 1.68 -1.27 11.60
CA PRO A 67 2.78 -1.26 12.59
C PRO A 67 3.64 -2.55 12.59
N TYR A 68 3.39 -3.48 11.69
CA TYR A 68 4.03 -4.80 11.69
C TYR A 68 5.49 -4.75 11.22
N ALA A 69 5.86 -3.75 10.40
CA ALA A 69 7.25 -3.52 10.03
C ALA A 69 8.08 -3.12 11.28
N THR A 70 7.64 -2.08 11.98
CA THR A 70 8.27 -1.67 13.25
C THR A 70 8.34 -2.81 14.27
N LYS A 71 7.25 -3.58 14.44
CA LYS A 71 7.26 -4.73 15.34
C LYS A 71 8.22 -5.84 14.92
N ALA A 72 8.41 -6.05 13.63
CA ALA A 72 9.37 -7.02 13.13
C ALA A 72 10.82 -6.64 13.48
N GLU A 73 11.13 -5.35 13.42
CA GLU A 73 12.42 -4.82 13.86
C GLU A 73 12.62 -4.98 15.37
N GLU A 74 11.65 -4.52 16.17
CA GLU A 74 11.73 -4.53 17.63
C GLU A 74 11.68 -5.94 18.22
N ASP A 75 10.76 -6.80 17.77
CA ASP A 75 10.54 -8.11 18.38
C ASP A 75 11.55 -9.17 17.89
N TYR A 76 12.08 -9.02 16.66
CA TYR A 76 12.90 -10.05 16.02
C TYR A 76 14.25 -9.54 15.50
N GLY A 77 14.54 -8.25 15.58
CA GLY A 77 15.76 -7.65 15.03
C GLY A 77 15.84 -7.80 13.50
N GLN A 78 14.71 -7.83 12.82
CA GLN A 78 14.66 -7.87 11.36
C GLN A 78 15.02 -6.51 10.79
N GLU A 79 15.62 -6.50 9.62
CA GLU A 79 16.08 -5.27 8.98
C GLU A 79 15.21 -4.95 7.76
N GLU A 80 14.87 -3.69 7.58
CA GLU A 80 14.27 -3.20 6.35
C GLU A 80 15.25 -3.40 5.19
N LEU A 81 14.79 -4.12 4.16
CA LEU A 81 15.59 -4.37 2.97
C LEU A 81 15.48 -3.24 1.95
N ALA A 82 14.31 -2.65 1.83
CA ALA A 82 14.01 -1.53 0.96
C ALA A 82 12.71 -0.85 1.35
N ASP A 83 12.70 0.47 1.30
CA ASP A 83 11.48 1.25 1.24
C ASP A 83 10.80 1.02 -0.12
N LEU A 84 9.50 0.77 -0.11
CA LEU A 84 8.72 0.52 -1.32
C LEU A 84 8.03 1.76 -1.89
N ASP A 85 8.04 2.89 -1.16
CA ASP A 85 7.52 4.18 -1.66
C ASP A 85 8.64 5.00 -2.32
N GLN A 86 9.25 4.42 -3.36
CA GLN A 86 10.35 5.04 -4.11
C GLN A 86 10.29 4.69 -5.60
N GLY A 87 11.14 5.34 -6.39
CA GLY A 87 11.27 5.08 -7.82
C GLY A 87 9.96 5.25 -8.56
N ALA A 88 9.62 4.32 -9.42
CA ALA A 88 8.37 4.34 -10.20
C ALA A 88 7.12 4.16 -9.33
N ALA A 89 7.26 3.59 -8.13
CA ALA A 89 6.17 3.41 -7.17
C ALA A 89 5.97 4.62 -6.25
N LEU A 90 6.84 5.62 -6.31
CA LEU A 90 6.78 6.79 -5.43
C LEU A 90 5.39 7.44 -5.43
N ASN A 91 4.83 7.59 -4.25
CA ASN A 91 3.50 8.15 -4.02
C ASN A 91 2.36 7.38 -4.71
N PHE A 92 2.47 6.06 -4.87
CA PHE A 92 1.31 5.27 -5.28
C PHE A 92 0.22 5.34 -4.20
N PRO A 93 -1.06 5.52 -4.56
CA PRO A 93 -2.14 5.41 -3.60
C PRO A 93 -2.25 3.97 -3.09
N ILE A 94 -2.09 3.78 -1.79
CA ILE A 94 -2.15 2.45 -1.15
C ILE A 94 -3.53 2.10 -0.62
N GLY A 95 -4.43 3.07 -0.50
CA GLY A 95 -5.80 2.86 -0.06
C GLY A 95 -6.69 4.03 -0.42
N GLY A 96 -7.99 3.80 -0.35
CA GLY A 96 -8.98 4.83 -0.62
C GLY A 96 -10.40 4.34 -0.32
N TYR A 97 -11.32 5.28 -0.26
CA TYR A 97 -12.74 4.99 -0.08
C TYR A 97 -13.45 5.03 -1.43
N VAL A 98 -14.36 4.10 -1.66
CA VAL A 98 -15.14 4.02 -2.89
C VAL A 98 -16.62 3.88 -2.58
N ALA A 99 -17.46 4.45 -3.44
CA ALA A 99 -18.90 4.24 -3.43
C ALA A 99 -19.38 3.89 -4.84
N THR A 100 -20.54 3.23 -4.93
CA THR A 100 -21.15 3.06 -6.26
C THR A 100 -21.65 4.40 -6.77
N GLY A 101 -21.58 4.62 -8.10
CA GLY A 101 -22.12 5.83 -8.73
C GLY A 101 -23.60 6.06 -8.39
N ALA A 102 -24.40 5.00 -8.38
CA ALA A 102 -25.82 5.08 -8.00
C ALA A 102 -26.01 5.61 -6.57
N TRP A 103 -25.24 5.09 -5.61
CA TRP A 103 -25.31 5.55 -4.22
C TRP A 103 -24.87 7.02 -4.09
N ALA A 104 -23.77 7.39 -4.74
CA ALA A 104 -23.27 8.77 -4.69
C ALA A 104 -24.27 9.77 -5.29
N HIS A 105 -24.94 9.40 -6.37
CA HIS A 105 -26.02 10.22 -6.96
C HIS A 105 -27.26 10.31 -6.08
N GLN A 106 -27.60 9.28 -5.35
CA GLN A 106 -28.75 9.30 -4.43
C GLN A 106 -28.46 10.02 -3.12
N HIS A 107 -27.18 10.10 -2.72
CA HIS A 107 -26.75 10.66 -1.43
C HIS A 107 -25.63 11.71 -1.56
N PRO A 108 -25.78 12.74 -2.42
CA PRO A 108 -24.67 13.66 -2.72
C PRO A 108 -24.21 14.45 -1.49
N ALA A 109 -25.16 14.87 -0.63
CA ALA A 109 -24.82 15.60 0.59
C ALA A 109 -24.00 14.74 1.58
N THR A 110 -24.35 13.46 1.71
CA THR A 110 -23.63 12.52 2.58
C THR A 110 -22.24 12.24 2.02
N ALA A 111 -22.12 11.99 0.71
CA ALA A 111 -20.83 11.79 0.05
C ALA A 111 -19.90 12.99 0.25
N ALA A 112 -20.40 14.20 0.01
CA ALA A 112 -19.63 15.43 0.21
C ALA A 112 -19.24 15.65 1.69
N ALA A 113 -20.12 15.34 2.64
CA ALA A 113 -19.81 15.43 4.07
C ALA A 113 -18.72 14.44 4.47
N PHE A 114 -18.77 13.20 3.94
CA PHE A 114 -17.74 12.19 4.16
C PHE A 114 -16.38 12.64 3.63
N VAL A 115 -16.32 13.13 2.38
CA VAL A 115 -15.08 13.65 1.78
C VAL A 115 -14.46 14.74 2.64
N ARG A 116 -15.27 15.75 3.04
CA ARG A 116 -14.77 16.83 3.92
C ARG A 116 -14.24 16.32 5.25
N ALA A 117 -14.88 15.32 5.84
CA ALA A 117 -14.43 14.75 7.12
C ALA A 117 -13.09 14.02 6.96
N ILE A 118 -12.92 13.26 5.88
CA ILE A 118 -11.65 12.58 5.56
C ILE A 118 -10.54 13.60 5.29
N GLU A 119 -10.81 14.61 4.47
CA GLU A 119 -9.83 15.68 4.16
C GLU A 119 -9.38 16.43 5.42
N ALA A 120 -10.33 16.74 6.32
CA ALA A 120 -10.00 17.38 7.59
C ALA A 120 -9.12 16.48 8.48
N GLY A 121 -9.43 15.18 8.56
CA GLY A 121 -8.60 14.21 9.28
C GLY A 121 -7.21 14.05 8.67
N GLN A 122 -7.11 13.94 7.35
CA GLN A 122 -5.84 13.87 6.62
C GLN A 122 -5.00 15.13 6.84
N ALA A 123 -5.62 16.32 6.82
CA ALA A 123 -4.92 17.58 7.08
C ALA A 123 -4.32 17.63 8.50
N ILE A 124 -5.05 17.12 9.50
CA ILE A 124 -4.52 17.01 10.87
C ILE A 124 -3.35 16.03 10.89
N ALA A 125 -3.53 14.82 10.35
CA ALA A 125 -2.51 13.78 10.37
C ALA A 125 -1.23 14.19 9.63
N GLN A 126 -1.35 14.94 8.53
CA GLN A 126 -0.21 15.43 7.75
C GLN A 126 0.56 16.54 8.48
N ASN A 127 -0.15 17.45 9.16
CA ASN A 127 0.47 18.63 9.77
C ASN A 127 0.82 18.43 11.26
N ASP A 128 0.25 17.43 11.90
CA ASP A 128 0.50 17.09 13.31
C ASP A 128 0.74 15.57 13.46
N PRO A 129 1.99 15.13 13.21
CA PRO A 129 2.35 13.71 13.40
C PRO A 129 2.10 13.20 14.83
N ALA A 130 2.16 14.05 15.84
CA ALA A 130 1.90 13.66 17.21
C ALA A 130 0.42 13.32 17.42
N ALA A 131 -0.49 14.13 16.85
CA ALA A 131 -1.92 13.83 16.86
C ALA A 131 -2.23 12.55 16.09
N ALA A 132 -1.59 12.32 14.93
CA ALA A 132 -1.75 11.08 14.17
C ALA A 132 -1.33 9.85 14.99
N ARG A 133 -0.16 9.89 15.64
CA ARG A 133 0.35 8.81 16.51
C ARG A 133 -0.56 8.56 17.71
N ALA A 134 -1.04 9.62 18.35
CA ALA A 134 -1.99 9.50 19.47
C ALA A 134 -3.32 8.87 19.04
N ALA A 135 -3.80 9.21 17.84
CA ALA A 135 -5.01 8.61 17.27
C ALA A 135 -4.85 7.11 17.02
N LEU A 136 -3.71 6.67 16.44
CA LEU A 136 -3.38 5.26 16.22
C LEU A 136 -3.31 4.47 17.53
N GLY A 137 -2.65 5.00 18.55
CA GLY A 137 -2.62 4.38 19.87
C GLY A 137 -4.00 4.19 20.48
N LYS A 138 -4.90 5.18 20.28
CA LYS A 138 -6.26 5.14 20.82
C LYS A 138 -7.21 4.25 20.00
N SER A 139 -7.15 4.30 18.66
CA SER A 139 -8.09 3.58 17.79
C SER A 139 -7.71 2.11 17.62
N ASP A 140 -6.42 1.83 17.48
CA ASP A 140 -5.91 0.51 17.12
C ASP A 140 -5.29 -0.23 18.30
N GLY A 141 -5.25 0.42 19.48
CA GLY A 141 -4.70 -0.18 20.71
C GLY A 141 -3.20 -0.44 20.61
N LEU A 142 -2.48 0.32 19.78
CA LEU A 142 -1.05 0.13 19.60
C LEU A 142 -0.27 0.62 20.83
N PRO A 143 0.79 -0.10 21.24
CA PRO A 143 1.67 0.34 22.32
C PRO A 143 2.30 1.71 21.99
N PRO A 144 2.46 2.60 22.99
CA PRO A 144 3.07 3.92 22.78
C PRO A 144 4.48 3.86 22.20
N GLU A 145 5.28 2.87 22.57
CA GLU A 145 6.63 2.64 22.05
C GLU A 145 6.61 2.34 20.55
N VAL A 146 5.66 1.56 20.06
CA VAL A 146 5.49 1.28 18.63
C VAL A 146 5.01 2.53 17.88
N THR A 147 3.99 3.21 18.41
CA THR A 147 3.46 4.41 17.75
C THR A 147 4.45 5.57 17.71
N ALA A 148 5.41 5.61 18.66
CA ALA A 148 6.43 6.67 18.70
C ALA A 148 7.42 6.58 17.54
N ILE A 149 7.78 5.37 17.11
CA ILE A 149 8.86 5.13 16.14
C ILE A 149 8.39 4.70 14.77
N MET A 150 7.19 4.09 14.65
CA MET A 150 6.67 3.62 13.35
C MET A 150 6.63 4.73 12.30
N SER A 151 6.85 4.37 11.06
CA SER A 151 6.72 5.28 9.91
C SER A 151 5.25 5.64 9.68
N LEU A 152 4.97 6.94 9.51
CA LEU A 152 3.63 7.39 9.13
C LEU A 152 3.53 7.52 7.61
N PRO A 153 2.41 7.12 7.00
CA PRO A 153 2.19 7.34 5.58
C PRO A 153 1.99 8.83 5.29
N ASN A 154 2.12 9.20 4.01
CA ASN A 154 1.67 10.49 3.53
C ASN A 154 0.14 10.56 3.57
N PHE A 155 -0.39 11.65 4.12
CA PHE A 155 -1.83 11.95 4.15
C PHE A 155 -2.13 13.09 3.17
N PRO A 156 -2.25 12.81 1.86
CA PRO A 156 -2.46 13.86 0.87
C PRO A 156 -3.83 14.52 1.08
N THR A 157 -3.85 15.84 1.00
CA THR A 157 -5.07 16.64 1.03
C THR A 157 -5.49 17.02 -0.39
N GLY A 158 -6.78 17.21 -0.61
CA GLY A 158 -7.34 17.60 -1.91
C GLY A 158 -7.93 16.44 -2.71
N PRO A 159 -8.35 16.71 -3.94
CA PRO A 159 -9.05 15.75 -4.78
C PRO A 159 -8.16 14.56 -5.15
N VAL A 160 -8.80 13.46 -5.51
CA VAL A 160 -8.11 12.26 -5.99
C VAL A 160 -7.22 12.60 -7.19
N ASP A 161 -5.94 12.28 -7.08
CA ASP A 161 -4.97 12.50 -8.16
C ASP A 161 -5.10 11.42 -9.24
N GLY A 162 -5.73 11.79 -10.35
CA GLY A 162 -5.93 10.90 -11.49
C GLY A 162 -4.62 10.42 -12.13
N GLN A 163 -3.54 11.19 -12.06
CA GLN A 163 -2.26 10.79 -12.63
C GLN A 163 -1.61 9.69 -11.76
N ARG A 164 -1.69 9.81 -10.43
CA ARG A 164 -1.22 8.76 -9.53
C ARG A 164 -2.01 7.47 -9.74
N MET A 165 -3.33 7.56 -9.81
CA MET A 165 -4.17 6.40 -10.10
C MET A 165 -3.84 5.77 -11.46
N GLN A 166 -3.59 6.58 -12.48
CA GLN A 166 -3.22 6.09 -13.81
C GLN A 166 -1.89 5.32 -13.76
N ARG A 167 -0.84 5.88 -13.13
CA ARG A 167 0.45 5.20 -12.99
C ARG A 167 0.32 3.86 -12.27
N THR A 168 -0.49 3.82 -11.20
CA THR A 168 -0.74 2.58 -10.45
C THR A 168 -1.44 1.54 -11.33
N ALA A 169 -2.46 1.95 -12.08
CA ALA A 169 -3.19 1.06 -12.97
C ALA A 169 -2.32 0.54 -14.13
N ASP A 170 -1.44 1.39 -14.67
CA ASP A 170 -0.47 1.00 -15.70
C ASP A 170 0.50 -0.05 -15.17
N ALA A 171 1.03 0.14 -13.96
CA ALA A 171 1.88 -0.84 -13.29
C ALA A 171 1.12 -2.15 -13.00
N MET A 172 -0.12 -2.09 -12.55
CA MET A 172 -0.95 -3.28 -12.33
C MET A 172 -1.19 -4.08 -13.61
N LEU A 173 -1.34 -3.41 -14.78
CA LEU A 173 -1.39 -4.07 -16.09
C LEU A 173 -0.05 -4.67 -16.47
N GLN A 174 1.03 -3.91 -16.29
CA GLN A 174 2.39 -4.34 -16.63
C GLN A 174 2.76 -5.64 -15.92
N PHE A 175 2.44 -5.75 -14.63
CA PHE A 175 2.78 -6.91 -13.81
C PHE A 175 1.66 -7.97 -13.72
N GLY A 176 0.60 -7.84 -14.51
CA GLY A 176 -0.47 -8.84 -14.61
C GLY A 176 -1.38 -8.93 -13.38
N ILE A 177 -1.38 -7.93 -12.51
CA ILE A 177 -2.28 -7.84 -11.36
C ILE A 177 -3.70 -7.51 -11.81
N LEU A 178 -3.84 -6.62 -12.80
CA LEU A 178 -5.09 -6.39 -13.52
C LEU A 178 -5.16 -7.23 -14.79
N GLY A 179 -6.32 -7.83 -15.05
CA GLY A 179 -6.56 -8.60 -16.26
C GLY A 179 -6.56 -7.73 -17.53
N GLN A 180 -6.19 -8.32 -18.66
CA GLN A 180 -6.11 -7.65 -19.96
C GLN A 180 -7.44 -7.08 -20.46
N GLN A 181 -8.58 -7.55 -19.93
CA GLN A 181 -9.90 -6.98 -20.24
C GLN A 181 -10.02 -5.48 -19.87
N TYR A 182 -9.21 -5.01 -18.93
CA TYR A 182 -9.19 -3.60 -18.52
C TYR A 182 -8.17 -2.74 -19.30
N ALA A 183 -7.31 -3.38 -20.10
CA ALA A 183 -6.14 -2.72 -20.72
C ALA A 183 -6.52 -1.51 -21.58
N THR A 184 -7.58 -1.60 -22.41
CA THR A 184 -7.99 -0.51 -23.27
C THR A 184 -8.46 0.70 -22.46
N GLY A 185 -9.35 0.48 -21.47
CA GLY A 185 -9.86 1.55 -20.63
C GLY A 185 -8.78 2.24 -19.79
N ILE A 186 -7.79 1.49 -19.30
CA ILE A 186 -6.66 2.01 -18.54
C ILE A 186 -5.75 2.83 -19.45
N ARG A 187 -5.27 2.28 -20.57
CA ARG A 187 -4.37 2.98 -21.50
C ARG A 187 -4.95 4.26 -22.07
N GLN A 188 -6.28 4.34 -22.24
CA GLN A 188 -6.99 5.54 -22.68
C GLN A 188 -7.33 6.48 -21.50
N GLY A 189 -7.08 6.09 -20.26
CA GLY A 189 -7.47 6.83 -19.06
C GLY A 189 -8.98 6.94 -18.85
N THR A 190 -9.79 6.23 -19.64
CA THR A 190 -11.25 6.31 -19.54
C THR A 190 -11.77 5.64 -18.29
N LEU A 191 -11.19 4.50 -17.90
CA LEU A 191 -11.56 3.79 -16.67
C LEU A 191 -11.24 4.65 -15.43
N ILE A 192 -10.05 5.25 -15.39
CA ILE A 192 -9.63 6.09 -14.25
C ILE A 192 -10.53 7.32 -14.14
N ARG A 193 -10.81 8.01 -15.24
CA ARG A 193 -11.73 9.17 -15.24
C ARG A 193 -13.13 8.82 -14.75
N SER A 194 -13.61 7.62 -15.05
CA SER A 194 -14.94 7.17 -14.59
C SER A 194 -14.98 6.83 -13.10
N MET A 195 -13.83 6.58 -12.47
CA MET A 195 -13.72 6.27 -11.04
C MET A 195 -13.56 7.51 -10.16
N ILE A 196 -13.18 8.65 -10.75
CA ILE A 196 -13.01 9.90 -10.03
C ILE A 196 -14.33 10.67 -10.08
N VAL A 197 -14.94 10.85 -8.91
CA VAL A 197 -16.13 11.70 -8.79
C VAL A 197 -15.66 13.15 -8.84
N PRO A 198 -16.20 13.99 -9.75
CA PRO A 198 -15.92 15.42 -9.71
C PRO A 198 -16.35 16.02 -8.37
N GLY A 199 -15.48 16.82 -7.78
CA GLY A 199 -15.77 17.55 -6.53
C GLY A 199 -16.77 18.68 -6.75
#